data_d0d6c83bbe498b563f5c229e34954940
#
_entry.id   d0d6c83bbe498b563f5c229e34954940
#
_cell.length_a   1.000
_cell.length_b   1.000
_cell.length_c   1.000
_cell.angle_alpha   90.00
_cell.angle_beta   90.00
_cell.angle_gamma   90.00
#
_symmetry.space_group_name_H-M   'P 1'
#
loop_
_entity.id
_entity.type
_entity.pdbx_description
1 polymer ?
#
loop_
_entity_poly.entity_id
_entity_poly.type
_entity_poly.pdbx_seq_one_letter_code
_entity_poly.pdbx_strand_id
1 'polypeptide(L)'
;VTIDYDIVIIGGSLAGRYAALSATKLKAKVALVETKINDAVLLVNSPYGMIYHHAFTQTGNLYQMLGNTSQFGINTSHPQTQDQCLVCVNWQQAMLYADGVVSNLQEQDSLAILSAQGVDVIVGSGQFQSSPNLAFIIGDRHLRARAYLLATGSVPAIPDIEGLQKTGFLTLPQIWQSLSSPNPPKKWVILGGVPQSIEVAQTLAKLGCSVILVVYRPQILSHYLDSEILQLLYSQLEADGVRVIQTPVTQVMRIDEQKWLQIGDKAIETDEILVAFAQQPNIEFLNLAAAGVKWYQNRLLVNDKLQTTNHRIYACGDVIGGYDCPNIANHEARIALQNSLFFPINKVSYQCIPWAIFTNPIVAQVGLTEAQAISQYNQNEVVVLRQYFKTLAVAQLQDQTTGICKLIVLNNGEILGASILGAEADELINLVALAIAQKIKVHHLASLSPIYPSFSEILAQTALQWSQQRLNRNIATQEFLESFFLFRRNWNF
;
A
#
# COMPACT_ATOMS: atom_id res chain seq x y z
N VAL A 1 10.55 -36.21 22.14
CA VAL A 1 11.28 -35.29 21.24
C VAL A 1 11.30 -33.92 21.90
N THR A 2 12.49 -33.40 22.19
CA THR A 2 12.66 -32.09 22.77
C THR A 2 12.28 -31.01 21.73
N ILE A 3 11.39 -30.12 22.10
CA ILE A 3 11.06 -28.90 21.36
C ILE A 3 12.08 -27.86 21.77
N ASP A 4 12.72 -27.23 20.79
CA ASP A 4 13.81 -26.27 21.03
C ASP A 4 13.28 -24.83 21.15
N TYR A 5 12.14 -24.51 20.46
CA TYR A 5 11.55 -23.18 20.39
C TYR A 5 10.03 -23.24 20.53
N ASP A 6 9.44 -22.20 21.13
CA ASP A 6 7.98 -22.02 21.13
C ASP A 6 7.49 -21.71 19.71
N ILE A 7 8.24 -20.87 18.98
CA ILE A 7 7.96 -20.52 17.59
C ILE A 7 9.26 -20.36 16.78
N VAL A 8 9.24 -20.85 15.54
CA VAL A 8 10.25 -20.52 14.51
C VAL A 8 9.59 -19.69 13.43
N ILE A 9 10.14 -18.50 13.19
CA ILE A 9 9.68 -17.55 12.18
C ILE A 9 10.60 -17.67 10.97
N ILE A 10 10.02 -17.89 9.80
CA ILE A 10 10.74 -18.11 8.55
C ILE A 10 10.49 -16.92 7.64
N GLY A 11 11.52 -16.11 7.44
CA GLY A 11 11.50 -14.86 6.68
C GLY A 11 11.68 -13.62 7.55
N GLY A 12 12.69 -12.81 7.23
CA GLY A 12 13.04 -11.55 7.90
C GLY A 12 12.35 -10.32 7.31
N SER A 13 11.14 -10.47 6.76
CA SER A 13 10.28 -9.35 6.36
C SER A 13 9.92 -8.47 7.57
N LEU A 14 9.40 -7.26 7.35
CA LEU A 14 8.91 -6.41 8.44
C LEU A 14 7.94 -7.16 9.38
N ALA A 15 7.02 -7.94 8.81
CA ALA A 15 6.08 -8.75 9.57
C ALA A 15 6.78 -9.86 10.39
N GLY A 16 7.81 -10.52 9.81
CA GLY A 16 8.60 -11.54 10.50
C GLY A 16 9.39 -10.97 11.66
N ARG A 17 10.06 -9.82 11.48
CA ARG A 17 10.80 -9.11 12.53
C ARG A 17 9.85 -8.60 13.62
N TYR A 18 8.72 -8.02 13.24
CA TYR A 18 7.67 -7.61 14.18
C TYR A 18 7.17 -8.78 15.02
N ALA A 19 6.90 -9.94 14.40
CA ALA A 19 6.46 -11.14 15.11
C ALA A 19 7.54 -11.65 16.07
N ALA A 20 8.82 -11.67 15.65
CA ALA A 20 9.93 -12.12 16.48
C ALA A 20 10.08 -11.26 17.75
N LEU A 21 10.10 -9.94 17.60
CA LEU A 21 10.17 -9.01 18.71
C LEU A 21 8.95 -9.09 19.63
N SER A 22 7.77 -9.25 19.04
CA SER A 22 6.54 -9.38 19.82
C SER A 22 6.51 -10.67 20.64
N ALA A 23 7.03 -11.77 20.08
CA ALA A 23 7.11 -13.05 20.78
C ALA A 23 8.11 -13.02 21.95
N THR A 24 9.28 -12.38 21.79
CA THR A 24 10.24 -12.23 22.89
C THR A 24 9.70 -11.38 24.04
N LYS A 25 8.93 -10.33 23.74
CA LYS A 25 8.23 -9.53 24.77
C LYS A 25 7.24 -10.39 25.58
N LEU A 26 6.65 -11.41 24.95
CA LEU A 26 5.78 -12.39 25.59
C LEU A 26 6.58 -13.51 26.30
N LYS A 27 7.93 -13.42 26.35
CA LYS A 27 8.85 -14.41 26.93
C LYS A 27 8.88 -15.75 26.23
N ALA A 28 8.42 -15.83 24.99
CA ALA A 28 8.54 -17.03 24.17
C ALA A 28 9.99 -17.20 23.67
N LYS A 29 10.42 -18.44 23.54
CA LYS A 29 11.71 -18.78 22.93
C LYS A 29 11.56 -18.83 21.43
N VAL A 30 12.20 -17.89 20.72
CA VAL A 30 11.98 -17.57 19.31
C VAL A 30 13.26 -17.76 18.50
N ALA A 31 13.15 -18.41 17.35
CA ALA A 31 14.15 -18.33 16.29
C ALA A 31 13.58 -17.57 15.09
N LEU A 32 14.39 -16.69 14.51
CA LEU A 32 14.11 -15.99 13.25
C LEU A 32 15.09 -16.50 12.19
N VAL A 33 14.56 -17.05 11.12
CA VAL A 33 15.35 -17.47 9.96
C VAL A 33 15.36 -16.35 8.94
N GLU A 34 16.54 -15.77 8.71
CA GLU A 34 16.78 -14.77 7.68
C GLU A 34 17.49 -15.41 6.48
N THR A 35 16.91 -15.29 5.30
CA THR A 35 17.55 -15.81 4.08
C THR A 35 18.81 -14.99 3.78
N LYS A 36 19.92 -15.63 3.38
CA LYS A 36 21.06 -14.91 2.82
C LYS A 36 20.62 -14.20 1.55
N ILE A 37 20.60 -12.90 1.58
CA ILE A 37 20.33 -12.08 0.39
C ILE A 37 21.72 -11.72 -0.17
N ASN A 38 21.96 -11.98 -1.46
CA ASN A 38 23.18 -11.51 -2.13
C ASN A 38 23.19 -9.99 -2.16
N ASP A 39 24.33 -9.36 -1.87
CA ASP A 39 24.47 -7.91 -1.67
C ASP A 39 23.91 -7.02 -2.79
N ALA A 40 23.89 -7.51 -4.03
CA ALA A 40 23.32 -6.79 -5.19
C ALA A 40 21.78 -6.76 -5.23
N VAL A 41 21.10 -7.61 -4.44
CA VAL A 41 19.62 -7.75 -4.38
C VAL A 41 19.08 -7.19 -3.05
N LEU A 42 20.00 -6.73 -2.18
CA LEU A 42 19.73 -6.38 -0.78
C LEU A 42 18.69 -5.27 -0.58
N LEU A 43 18.75 -4.21 -1.39
CA LEU A 43 17.90 -3.04 -1.16
C LEU A 43 16.45 -3.23 -1.59
N VAL A 44 16.21 -4.18 -2.41
CA VAL A 44 15.04 -4.34 -3.23
C VAL A 44 14.06 -5.38 -2.70
N ASN A 45 14.57 -6.51 -2.21
CA ASN A 45 13.81 -7.48 -1.41
C ASN A 45 14.00 -7.21 0.10
N SER A 46 14.57 -6.04 0.42
CA SER A 46 14.68 -5.54 1.78
C SER A 46 13.28 -5.28 2.34
N PRO A 47 13.08 -5.49 3.64
CA PRO A 47 11.87 -5.00 4.33
C PRO A 47 11.57 -3.52 4.08
N TYR A 48 12.55 -2.76 3.60
CA TYR A 48 12.49 -1.32 3.36
C TYR A 48 12.41 -0.92 1.87
N GLY A 49 12.17 -1.86 0.94
CA GLY A 49 12.05 -1.55 -0.48
C GLY A 49 10.97 -0.53 -0.81
N MET A 50 9.86 -0.55 -0.08
CA MET A 50 8.80 0.45 -0.18
C MET A 50 9.28 1.83 0.28
N ILE A 51 10.05 1.92 1.37
CA ILE A 51 10.61 3.19 1.86
C ILE A 51 11.58 3.80 0.85
N TYR A 52 12.40 2.95 0.23
CA TYR A 52 13.29 3.37 -0.85
C TYR A 52 12.50 4.00 -2.00
N HIS A 53 11.41 3.35 -2.41
CA HIS A 53 10.50 3.88 -3.43
C HIS A 53 9.88 5.22 -3.00
N HIS A 54 9.38 5.34 -1.78
CA HIS A 54 8.78 6.58 -1.27
C HIS A 54 9.78 7.74 -1.21
N ALA A 55 11.07 7.48 -0.98
CA ALA A 55 12.10 8.52 -1.04
C ALA A 55 12.21 9.13 -2.47
N PHE A 56 12.08 8.30 -3.51
CA PHE A 56 12.02 8.79 -4.89
C PHE A 56 10.70 9.50 -5.21
N THR A 57 9.57 9.02 -4.70
CA THR A 57 8.28 9.71 -4.83
C THR A 57 8.36 11.11 -4.21
N GLN A 58 8.98 11.25 -3.05
CA GLN A 58 9.23 12.54 -2.42
C GLN A 58 10.11 13.45 -3.28
N THR A 59 11.16 12.89 -3.88
CA THR A 59 12.02 13.64 -4.83
C THR A 59 11.21 14.15 -6.02
N GLY A 60 10.34 13.33 -6.60
CA GLY A 60 9.46 13.74 -7.70
C GLY A 60 8.46 14.83 -7.31
N ASN A 61 7.88 14.74 -6.12
CA ASN A 61 6.98 15.77 -5.60
C ASN A 61 7.70 17.10 -5.39
N LEU A 62 8.90 17.10 -4.81
CA LEU A 62 9.72 18.29 -4.63
C LEU A 62 10.12 18.91 -5.97
N TYR A 63 10.50 18.09 -6.94
CA TYR A 63 10.85 18.56 -8.29
C TYR A 63 9.65 19.26 -8.96
N GLN A 64 8.47 18.69 -8.88
CA GLN A 64 7.23 19.30 -9.39
C GLN A 64 6.91 20.61 -8.67
N MET A 65 7.05 20.67 -7.34
CA MET A 65 6.85 21.90 -6.56
C MET A 65 7.79 23.02 -6.98
N LEU A 66 9.05 22.70 -7.26
CA LEU A 66 10.03 23.69 -7.75
C LEU A 66 9.63 24.28 -9.11
N GLY A 67 8.98 23.49 -9.98
CA GLY A 67 8.41 23.97 -11.24
C GLY A 67 7.27 24.97 -11.07
N ASN A 68 6.56 24.91 -9.94
CA ASN A 68 5.35 25.69 -9.66
C ASN A 68 5.60 26.88 -8.70
N THR A 69 6.85 27.18 -8.33
CA THR A 69 7.19 28.21 -7.33
C THR A 69 6.74 29.63 -7.71
N SER A 70 6.61 29.94 -9.02
CA SER A 70 6.19 31.25 -9.50
C SER A 70 4.80 31.66 -9.01
N GLN A 71 3.87 30.74 -8.83
CA GLN A 71 2.52 31.02 -8.29
C GLN A 71 2.55 31.44 -6.81
N PHE A 72 3.60 31.10 -6.08
CA PHE A 72 3.84 31.57 -4.71
C PHE A 72 4.69 32.85 -4.66
N GLY A 73 4.95 33.50 -5.81
CA GLY A 73 5.78 34.69 -5.92
C GLY A 73 7.30 34.43 -5.84
N ILE A 74 7.73 33.15 -5.89
CA ILE A 74 9.13 32.77 -5.86
C ILE A 74 9.63 32.60 -7.30
N ASN A 75 10.47 33.52 -7.77
CA ASN A 75 11.07 33.45 -9.10
C ASN A 75 12.48 32.85 -8.99
N THR A 76 12.74 31.79 -9.74
CA THR A 76 14.05 31.12 -9.80
C THR A 76 15.01 31.71 -10.81
N SER A 77 14.65 32.82 -11.50
CA SER A 77 15.48 33.47 -12.48
C SER A 77 16.59 34.29 -11.84
N HIS A 78 17.84 33.96 -12.16
CA HIS A 78 18.99 34.85 -11.89
C HIS A 78 18.90 36.04 -12.83
N PRO A 79 19.05 37.30 -12.33
CA PRO A 79 18.92 38.52 -13.15
C PRO A 79 19.99 38.72 -14.21
N GLN A 80 20.99 37.87 -14.34
CA GLN A 80 22.16 38.09 -15.20
C GLN A 80 22.39 37.10 -16.35
N THR A 81 21.57 36.04 -16.47
CA THR A 81 21.67 35.11 -17.59
C THR A 81 20.27 34.80 -18.12
N GLN A 82 20.10 34.96 -19.46
CA GLN A 82 18.88 34.58 -20.19
C GLN A 82 18.64 33.04 -20.22
N ASP A 83 19.50 32.26 -19.56
CA ASP A 83 19.32 30.84 -19.40
C ASP A 83 18.33 30.59 -18.26
N GLN A 84 17.18 30.03 -18.60
CA GLN A 84 16.23 29.48 -17.65
C GLN A 84 17.00 28.58 -16.67
N CYS A 85 16.81 28.79 -15.37
CA CYS A 85 17.36 27.90 -14.36
C CYS A 85 16.67 26.54 -14.56
N LEU A 86 17.29 25.67 -15.36
CA LEU A 86 16.83 24.32 -15.58
C LEU A 86 17.09 23.53 -14.30
N VAL A 87 16.05 23.36 -13.47
CA VAL A 87 16.10 22.40 -12.38
C VAL A 87 16.29 21.02 -13.02
N CYS A 88 17.31 20.31 -12.62
CA CYS A 88 17.57 18.94 -13.10
C CYS A 88 17.73 18.00 -11.93
N VAL A 89 17.30 16.74 -12.13
CA VAL A 89 17.43 15.68 -11.11
C VAL A 89 18.82 15.09 -11.20
N ASN A 90 19.57 15.13 -10.09
CA ASN A 90 20.78 14.35 -9.94
C ASN A 90 20.44 12.98 -9.36
N TRP A 91 20.33 11.97 -10.21
CA TRP A 91 19.94 10.62 -9.85
C TRP A 91 20.85 9.96 -8.82
N GLN A 92 22.16 10.22 -8.89
CA GLN A 92 23.12 9.66 -7.93
C GLN A 92 22.90 10.24 -6.53
N GLN A 93 22.64 11.54 -6.42
CA GLN A 93 22.34 12.16 -5.12
C GLN A 93 20.97 11.74 -4.60
N ALA A 94 19.96 11.59 -5.46
CA ALA A 94 18.66 11.06 -5.06
C ALA A 94 18.76 9.63 -4.52
N MET A 95 19.60 8.78 -5.14
CA MET A 95 19.89 7.45 -4.63
C MET A 95 20.60 7.46 -3.28
N LEU A 96 21.65 8.29 -3.13
CA LEU A 96 22.36 8.42 -1.86
C LEU A 96 21.43 8.88 -0.73
N TYR A 97 20.47 9.75 -1.03
CA TYR A 97 19.45 10.15 -0.07
C TYR A 97 18.57 8.96 0.31
N ALA A 98 18.04 8.22 -0.65
CA ALA A 98 17.20 7.04 -0.40
C ALA A 98 17.96 5.94 0.36
N ASP A 99 19.24 5.68 0.00
CA ASP A 99 20.13 4.77 0.71
C ASP A 99 20.33 5.19 2.18
N GLY A 100 20.52 6.49 2.42
CA GLY A 100 20.67 7.06 3.76
C GLY A 100 19.43 6.85 4.62
N VAL A 101 18.22 7.10 4.06
CA VAL A 101 16.95 6.87 4.76
C VAL A 101 16.79 5.39 5.13
N VAL A 102 17.03 4.49 4.18
CA VAL A 102 16.92 3.03 4.41
C VAL A 102 17.95 2.55 5.42
N SER A 103 19.21 3.01 5.31
CA SER A 103 20.28 2.63 6.26
C SER A 103 19.93 3.02 7.68
N ASN A 104 19.43 4.24 7.89
CA ASN A 104 19.02 4.71 9.23
C ASN A 104 17.91 3.85 9.84
N LEU A 105 16.96 3.37 9.02
CA LEU A 105 15.91 2.47 9.48
C LEU A 105 16.43 1.06 9.74
N GLN A 106 17.32 0.56 8.89
CA GLN A 106 17.94 -0.76 9.05
C GLN A 106 18.80 -0.86 10.32
N GLU A 107 19.45 0.24 10.71
CA GLU A 107 20.20 0.26 11.98
C GLU A 107 19.29 0.02 13.19
N GLN A 108 18.07 0.57 13.19
CA GLN A 108 17.10 0.43 14.29
C GLN A 108 16.55 -0.99 14.43
N ASP A 109 16.47 -1.75 13.33
CA ASP A 109 15.92 -3.12 13.28
C ASP A 109 16.98 -4.13 12.82
N SER A 110 18.26 -3.86 13.09
CA SER A 110 19.35 -4.74 12.67
C SER A 110 19.26 -6.13 13.33
N LEU A 111 19.82 -7.14 12.65
CA LEU A 111 19.86 -8.51 13.19
C LEU A 111 20.58 -8.57 14.55
N ALA A 112 21.56 -7.69 14.77
CA ALA A 112 22.25 -7.57 16.05
C ALA A 112 21.31 -7.07 17.16
N ILE A 113 20.46 -6.08 16.87
CA ILE A 113 19.47 -5.58 17.82
C ILE A 113 18.42 -6.65 18.13
N LEU A 114 17.94 -7.38 17.12
CA LEU A 114 17.02 -8.51 17.32
C LEU A 114 17.64 -9.57 18.24
N SER A 115 18.92 -9.93 18.01
CA SER A 115 19.64 -10.88 18.85
C SER A 115 19.82 -10.36 20.28
N ALA A 116 20.14 -9.08 20.46
CA ALA A 116 20.25 -8.46 21.78
C ALA A 116 18.93 -8.45 22.54
N GLN A 117 17.79 -8.45 21.83
CA GLN A 117 16.45 -8.55 22.42
C GLN A 117 15.97 -10.00 22.65
N GLY A 118 16.85 -10.99 22.44
CA GLY A 118 16.61 -12.38 22.78
C GLY A 118 16.05 -13.24 21.63
N VAL A 119 16.10 -12.76 20.39
CA VAL A 119 15.78 -13.57 19.21
C VAL A 119 17.01 -14.38 18.81
N ASP A 120 16.88 -15.72 18.66
CA ASP A 120 17.92 -16.54 18.01
C ASP A 120 17.85 -16.32 16.50
N VAL A 121 18.71 -15.42 16.00
CA VAL A 121 18.76 -15.08 14.56
C VAL A 121 19.66 -16.07 13.82
N ILE A 122 19.10 -16.74 12.82
CA ILE A 122 19.77 -17.75 12.02
C ILE A 122 19.75 -17.31 10.57
N VAL A 123 20.92 -17.01 10.03
CA VAL A 123 21.06 -16.59 8.62
C VAL A 123 21.35 -17.81 7.74
N GLY A 124 20.46 -18.09 6.79
CA GLY A 124 20.61 -19.20 5.87
C GLY A 124 19.31 -19.60 5.19
N SER A 125 19.43 -20.41 4.14
CA SER A 125 18.29 -21.02 3.47
C SER A 125 18.00 -22.39 4.08
N GLY A 126 16.73 -22.72 4.27
CA GLY A 126 16.31 -23.97 4.87
C GLY A 126 15.03 -24.52 4.26
N GLN A 127 14.66 -25.72 4.65
CA GLN A 127 13.46 -26.40 4.19
C GLN A 127 12.79 -27.23 5.29
N PHE A 128 11.51 -27.47 5.14
CA PHE A 128 10.80 -28.39 6.04
C PHE A 128 11.13 -29.86 5.78
N GLN A 129 11.25 -30.62 6.88
CA GLN A 129 11.31 -32.05 6.89
C GLN A 129 10.28 -32.61 7.90
N SER A 130 9.56 -33.66 7.52
CA SER A 130 8.51 -34.24 8.36
C SER A 130 8.98 -35.47 9.16
N SER A 131 10.02 -36.16 8.72
CA SER A 131 10.48 -37.41 9.36
C SER A 131 11.83 -37.22 10.08
N PRO A 132 12.02 -37.75 11.30
CA PRO A 132 11.01 -38.44 12.11
C PRO A 132 9.99 -37.49 12.78
N ASN A 133 10.21 -36.19 12.76
CA ASN A 133 9.32 -35.16 13.29
C ASN A 133 9.44 -33.89 12.47
N LEU A 134 8.38 -33.09 12.42
CA LEU A 134 8.39 -31.79 11.75
C LEU A 134 9.47 -30.87 12.33
N ALA A 135 10.39 -30.46 11.47
CA ALA A 135 11.45 -29.51 11.76
C ALA A 135 11.72 -28.64 10.54
N PHE A 136 12.27 -27.45 10.75
CA PHE A 136 12.85 -26.62 9.69
C PHE A 136 14.37 -26.80 9.74
N ILE A 137 15.00 -27.20 8.64
CA ILE A 137 16.41 -27.57 8.59
C ILE A 137 17.21 -26.51 7.86
N ILE A 138 18.29 -26.06 8.47
CA ILE A 138 19.26 -25.12 7.89
C ILE A 138 20.66 -25.69 8.09
N GLY A 139 21.28 -26.16 7.03
CA GLY A 139 22.54 -26.91 7.14
C GLY A 139 22.37 -28.09 8.09
N ASP A 140 23.19 -28.16 9.14
CA ASP A 140 23.14 -29.22 10.15
C ASP A 140 22.19 -28.91 11.33
N ARG A 141 21.56 -27.73 11.36
CA ARG A 141 20.64 -27.33 12.43
C ARG A 141 19.22 -27.78 12.13
N HIS A 142 18.63 -28.48 13.08
CA HIS A 142 17.23 -28.89 13.06
C HIS A 142 16.43 -28.01 14.01
N LEU A 143 15.65 -27.08 13.49
CA LEU A 143 14.83 -26.16 14.30
C LEU A 143 13.48 -26.83 14.57
N ARG A 144 13.32 -27.36 15.78
CA ARG A 144 12.08 -27.99 16.23
C ARG A 144 11.29 -26.99 17.07
N ALA A 145 10.10 -26.65 16.61
CA ALA A 145 9.24 -25.68 17.28
C ALA A 145 7.84 -26.25 17.55
N ARG A 146 7.17 -25.66 18.53
CA ARG A 146 5.75 -25.92 18.77
C ARG A 146 4.90 -25.43 17.60
N ALA A 147 5.25 -24.25 17.05
CA ALA A 147 4.64 -23.65 15.89
C ALA A 147 5.67 -23.01 14.96
N TYR A 148 5.29 -22.80 13.72
CA TYR A 148 6.07 -22.11 12.70
C TYR A 148 5.24 -20.98 12.08
N LEU A 149 5.88 -19.85 11.80
CA LEU A 149 5.26 -18.73 11.10
C LEU A 149 6.02 -18.46 9.80
N LEU A 150 5.33 -18.56 8.67
CA LEU A 150 5.87 -18.19 7.35
C LEU A 150 5.63 -16.69 7.13
N ALA A 151 6.73 -15.96 7.00
CA ALA A 151 6.76 -14.52 6.70
C ALA A 151 7.77 -14.22 5.58
N THR A 152 7.86 -15.13 4.60
CA THR A 152 8.87 -15.12 3.53
C THR A 152 8.58 -14.09 2.42
N GLY A 153 7.45 -13.40 2.51
CA GLY A 153 7.07 -12.40 1.53
C GLY A 153 6.75 -12.97 0.15
N SER A 154 6.93 -12.16 -0.86
CA SER A 154 6.63 -12.47 -2.24
C SER A 154 7.81 -12.14 -3.16
N VAL A 155 7.73 -12.61 -4.39
CA VAL A 155 8.63 -12.27 -5.49
C VAL A 155 7.79 -11.77 -6.68
N PRO A 156 8.36 -10.94 -7.59
CA PRO A 156 7.63 -10.47 -8.76
C PRO A 156 7.11 -11.62 -9.62
N ALA A 157 5.82 -11.59 -9.94
CA ALA A 157 5.21 -12.49 -10.89
C ALA A 157 5.44 -11.95 -12.31
N ILE A 158 6.07 -12.74 -13.17
CA ILE A 158 6.36 -12.35 -14.55
C ILE A 158 5.26 -12.89 -15.46
N PRO A 159 4.57 -12.03 -16.23
CA PRO A 159 3.54 -12.47 -17.14
C PRO A 159 4.13 -13.24 -18.31
N ASP A 160 3.38 -14.25 -18.78
CA ASP A 160 3.74 -15.00 -19.99
C ASP A 160 3.33 -14.17 -21.21
N ILE A 161 4.24 -13.29 -21.66
CA ILE A 161 4.10 -12.46 -22.86
C ILE A 161 5.19 -12.88 -23.85
N GLU A 162 4.79 -13.14 -25.08
CA GLU A 162 5.71 -13.56 -26.14
C GLU A 162 6.88 -12.58 -26.29
N GLY A 163 8.11 -13.07 -26.23
CA GLY A 163 9.33 -12.30 -26.41
C GLY A 163 9.79 -11.49 -25.19
N LEU A 164 8.99 -11.35 -24.12
CA LEU A 164 9.35 -10.54 -22.95
C LEU A 164 10.68 -10.97 -22.32
N GLN A 165 10.86 -12.27 -22.07
CA GLN A 165 12.07 -12.82 -21.48
C GLN A 165 13.33 -12.59 -22.35
N LYS A 166 13.19 -12.71 -23.67
CA LYS A 166 14.30 -12.50 -24.63
C LYS A 166 14.69 -11.03 -24.75
N THR A 167 13.70 -10.14 -24.71
CA THR A 167 13.90 -8.69 -24.84
C THR A 167 14.53 -8.11 -23.57
N GLY A 168 14.22 -8.69 -22.41
CA GLY A 168 14.65 -8.21 -21.10
C GLY A 168 13.76 -7.10 -20.57
N PHE A 169 13.60 -7.10 -19.27
CA PHE A 169 12.76 -6.15 -18.52
C PHE A 169 13.36 -5.93 -17.12
N LEU A 170 12.86 -4.92 -16.42
CA LEU A 170 13.15 -4.67 -15.03
C LEU A 170 11.92 -5.00 -14.17
N THR A 171 12.16 -5.27 -12.90
CA THR A 171 11.13 -5.39 -11.87
C THR A 171 11.22 -4.22 -10.90
N LEU A 172 10.20 -3.98 -10.10
CA LEU A 172 10.15 -2.87 -9.11
C LEU A 172 11.44 -2.69 -8.31
N PRO A 173 12.06 -3.77 -7.86
CA PRO A 173 13.35 -3.72 -7.20
C PRO A 173 14.50 -3.10 -7.98
N GLN A 174 14.53 -3.25 -9.25
CA GLN A 174 15.69 -2.91 -10.09
C GLN A 174 15.59 -1.51 -10.71
N ILE A 175 14.39 -0.90 -10.67
CA ILE A 175 14.11 0.33 -11.43
C ILE A 175 15.03 1.47 -11.06
N TRP A 176 15.22 1.72 -9.77
CA TRP A 176 15.95 2.91 -9.31
C TRP A 176 17.44 2.83 -9.63
N GLN A 177 18.02 1.63 -9.62
CA GLN A 177 19.40 1.42 -10.03
C GLN A 177 19.61 1.71 -11.52
N SER A 178 18.65 1.40 -12.37
CA SER A 178 18.74 1.67 -13.80
C SER A 178 18.84 3.15 -14.15
N LEU A 179 18.26 4.02 -13.29
CA LEU A 179 18.30 5.46 -13.46
C LEU A 179 19.67 6.08 -13.10
N SER A 180 20.54 5.34 -12.44
CA SER A 180 21.90 5.78 -12.10
C SER A 180 22.91 5.55 -13.21
N SER A 181 22.48 4.93 -14.31
CA SER A 181 23.34 4.72 -15.48
C SER A 181 23.75 6.07 -16.10
N PRO A 182 24.89 6.14 -16.81
CA PRO A 182 25.30 7.34 -17.54
C PRO A 182 24.25 7.85 -18.56
N ASN A 183 23.43 6.93 -19.08
CA ASN A 183 22.32 7.19 -19.99
C ASN A 183 21.06 6.56 -19.43
N PRO A 184 20.36 7.21 -18.48
CA PRO A 184 19.16 6.67 -17.89
C PRO A 184 18.04 6.58 -18.92
N PRO A 185 17.19 5.52 -18.86
CA PRO A 185 16.04 5.40 -19.74
C PRO A 185 15.08 6.58 -19.56
N LYS A 186 14.58 7.12 -20.67
CA LYS A 186 13.65 8.26 -20.69
C LYS A 186 12.24 7.86 -21.07
N LYS A 187 12.09 6.80 -21.86
CA LYS A 187 10.80 6.25 -22.29
C LYS A 187 10.55 4.92 -21.57
N TRP A 188 9.44 4.85 -20.85
CA TRP A 188 9.09 3.71 -20.03
C TRP A 188 7.73 3.13 -20.41
N VAL A 189 7.66 1.82 -20.55
CA VAL A 189 6.40 1.10 -20.54
C VAL A 189 6.32 0.27 -19.26
N ILE A 190 5.34 0.55 -18.43
CA ILE A 190 5.11 -0.15 -17.17
C ILE A 190 3.95 -1.12 -17.35
N LEU A 191 4.23 -2.41 -17.25
CA LEU A 191 3.22 -3.47 -17.22
C LEU A 191 2.76 -3.63 -15.77
N GLY A 192 1.59 -3.06 -15.44
CA GLY A 192 1.21 -2.89 -14.07
C GLY A 192 -0.29 -2.97 -13.80
N GLY A 193 -0.72 -2.22 -12.79
CA GLY A 193 -2.09 -2.17 -12.28
C GLY A 193 -2.16 -2.49 -10.79
N VAL A 194 -1.00 -2.75 -10.14
CA VAL A 194 -0.89 -2.78 -8.67
C VAL A 194 -0.54 -1.37 -8.14
N PRO A 195 -0.80 -1.05 -6.88
CA PRO A 195 -0.53 0.26 -6.31
C PRO A 195 0.87 0.81 -6.61
N GLN A 196 1.91 0.01 -6.38
CA GLN A 196 3.29 0.42 -6.58
C GLN A 196 3.62 0.77 -8.04
N SER A 197 2.98 0.11 -9.01
CA SER A 197 3.16 0.44 -10.44
C SER A 197 2.61 1.82 -10.79
N ILE A 198 1.54 2.24 -10.14
CA ILE A 198 0.90 3.54 -10.30
C ILE A 198 1.78 4.64 -9.70
N GLU A 199 2.28 4.41 -8.49
CA GLU A 199 3.20 5.31 -7.80
C GLU A 199 4.48 5.56 -8.61
N VAL A 200 5.08 4.46 -9.12
CA VAL A 200 6.28 4.54 -9.98
C VAL A 200 5.98 5.29 -11.27
N ALA A 201 4.84 5.01 -11.92
CA ALA A 201 4.47 5.67 -13.16
C ALA A 201 4.37 7.19 -12.98
N GLN A 202 3.69 7.63 -11.92
CA GLN A 202 3.57 9.05 -11.60
C GLN A 202 4.93 9.68 -11.24
N THR A 203 5.72 8.99 -10.42
CA THR A 203 7.05 9.47 -10.00
C THR A 203 7.97 9.69 -11.19
N LEU A 204 8.06 8.72 -12.10
CA LEU A 204 8.89 8.85 -13.31
C LEU A 204 8.41 9.97 -14.23
N ALA A 205 7.09 10.12 -14.42
CA ALA A 205 6.54 11.20 -15.22
C ALA A 205 6.88 12.58 -14.64
N LYS A 206 6.71 12.76 -13.31
CA LYS A 206 7.10 13.98 -12.60
C LYS A 206 8.58 14.28 -12.73
N LEU A 207 9.43 13.27 -12.79
CA LEU A 207 10.87 13.39 -12.97
C LEU A 207 11.28 13.56 -14.44
N GLY A 208 10.32 13.78 -15.36
CA GLY A 208 10.55 14.13 -16.75
C GLY A 208 10.69 12.95 -17.71
N CYS A 209 10.36 11.74 -17.28
CA CYS A 209 10.31 10.58 -18.18
C CYS A 209 8.98 10.52 -18.95
N SER A 210 9.01 9.97 -20.16
CA SER A 210 7.79 9.61 -20.91
C SER A 210 7.32 8.24 -20.44
N VAL A 211 6.11 8.18 -19.88
CA VAL A 211 5.60 6.98 -19.21
C VAL A 211 4.28 6.51 -19.82
N ILE A 212 4.24 5.23 -20.15
CA ILE A 212 3.00 4.51 -20.51
C ILE A 212 2.73 3.46 -19.46
N LEU A 213 1.62 3.57 -18.76
CA LEU A 213 1.15 2.56 -17.80
C LEU A 213 0.11 1.66 -18.48
N VAL A 214 0.46 0.39 -18.66
CA VAL A 214 -0.46 -0.64 -19.17
C VAL A 214 -1.10 -1.35 -18.00
N VAL A 215 -2.38 -1.09 -17.75
CA VAL A 215 -3.15 -1.72 -16.67
C VAL A 215 -3.68 -3.07 -17.15
N TYR A 216 -2.96 -4.12 -16.85
CA TYR A 216 -3.20 -5.47 -17.38
C TYR A 216 -4.52 -6.09 -16.88
N ARG A 217 -4.93 -5.81 -15.65
CA ARG A 217 -6.17 -6.28 -15.01
C ARG A 217 -6.85 -5.13 -14.26
N PRO A 218 -7.58 -4.26 -14.97
CA PRO A 218 -8.24 -3.11 -14.33
C PRO A 218 -9.22 -3.51 -13.24
N GLN A 219 -9.79 -4.74 -13.30
CA GLN A 219 -10.71 -5.28 -12.31
C GLN A 219 -10.09 -5.45 -10.90
N ILE A 220 -8.77 -5.61 -10.80
CA ILE A 220 -8.12 -5.76 -9.48
C ILE A 220 -8.29 -4.49 -8.68
N LEU A 221 -7.91 -3.33 -9.23
CA LEU A 221 -8.05 -2.06 -8.52
C LEU A 221 -9.51 -1.67 -8.28
N SER A 222 -10.38 -1.88 -9.27
CA SER A 222 -11.82 -1.57 -9.14
C SER A 222 -12.54 -2.44 -8.10
N HIS A 223 -11.95 -3.57 -7.69
CA HIS A 223 -12.49 -4.37 -6.60
C HIS A 223 -12.19 -3.75 -5.21
N TYR A 224 -11.06 -3.08 -5.08
CA TYR A 224 -10.58 -2.55 -3.80
C TYR A 224 -10.80 -1.05 -3.63
N LEU A 225 -10.83 -0.30 -4.74
CA LEU A 225 -11.06 1.14 -4.75
C LEU A 225 -12.48 1.48 -5.19
N ASP A 226 -13.01 2.55 -4.61
CA ASP A 226 -14.23 3.16 -5.10
C ASP A 226 -14.05 3.64 -6.55
N SER A 227 -15.07 3.39 -7.40
CA SER A 227 -14.98 3.67 -8.83
C SER A 227 -14.78 5.16 -9.17
N GLU A 228 -15.38 6.05 -8.37
CA GLU A 228 -15.22 7.50 -8.51
C GLU A 228 -13.77 7.93 -8.21
N ILE A 229 -13.20 7.38 -7.13
CA ILE A 229 -11.79 7.62 -6.77
C ILE A 229 -10.84 7.08 -7.83
N LEU A 230 -11.08 5.88 -8.34
CA LEU A 230 -10.25 5.27 -9.38
C LEU A 230 -10.25 6.11 -10.67
N GLN A 231 -11.40 6.62 -11.07
CA GLN A 231 -11.52 7.49 -12.25
C GLN A 231 -10.74 8.81 -12.05
N LEU A 232 -10.87 9.43 -10.89
CA LEU A 232 -10.12 10.64 -10.56
C LEU A 232 -8.61 10.39 -10.51
N LEU A 233 -8.18 9.25 -9.98
CA LEU A 233 -6.77 8.85 -9.96
C LEU A 233 -6.21 8.74 -11.39
N TYR A 234 -6.92 8.05 -12.30
CA TYR A 234 -6.46 7.94 -13.68
C TYR A 234 -6.42 9.30 -14.38
N SER A 235 -7.41 10.17 -14.16
CA SER A 235 -7.40 11.53 -14.70
C SER A 235 -6.21 12.35 -14.19
N GLN A 236 -5.84 12.17 -12.92
CA GLN A 236 -4.66 12.84 -12.34
C GLN A 236 -3.36 12.31 -12.94
N LEU A 237 -3.25 11.00 -13.13
CA LEU A 237 -2.08 10.40 -13.78
C LEU A 237 -1.88 10.94 -15.22
N GLU A 238 -2.97 11.07 -15.97
CA GLU A 238 -2.93 11.66 -17.32
C GLU A 238 -2.55 13.14 -17.29
N ALA A 239 -3.03 13.90 -16.30
CA ALA A 239 -2.63 15.30 -16.10
C ALA A 239 -1.14 15.44 -15.76
N ASP A 240 -0.58 14.48 -15.03
CA ASP A 240 0.85 14.41 -14.69
C ASP A 240 1.72 13.85 -15.86
N GLY A 241 1.11 13.53 -17.01
CA GLY A 241 1.82 13.07 -18.21
C GLY A 241 1.97 11.57 -18.36
N VAL A 242 1.31 10.76 -17.50
CA VAL A 242 1.26 9.30 -17.64
C VAL A 242 0.17 8.92 -18.63
N ARG A 243 0.51 8.22 -19.70
CA ARG A 243 -0.48 7.65 -20.62
C ARG A 243 -0.98 6.31 -20.09
N VAL A 244 -2.25 6.22 -19.69
CA VAL A 244 -2.86 4.99 -19.19
C VAL A 244 -3.50 4.20 -20.31
N ILE A 245 -3.16 2.92 -20.45
CA ILE A 245 -3.70 2.00 -21.46
C ILE A 245 -4.25 0.75 -20.75
N GLN A 246 -5.49 0.37 -21.07
CA GLN A 246 -6.14 -0.82 -20.50
C GLN A 246 -6.18 -2.01 -21.47
N THR A 247 -5.50 -1.90 -22.61
CA THR A 247 -5.36 -2.98 -23.58
C THR A 247 -4.12 -3.81 -23.25
N PRO A 248 -4.20 -5.15 -23.21
CA PRO A 248 -3.06 -5.99 -22.87
C PRO A 248 -1.97 -5.96 -23.95
N VAL A 249 -0.72 -6.17 -23.52
CA VAL A 249 0.42 -6.39 -24.40
C VAL A 249 0.36 -7.84 -24.91
N THR A 250 0.50 -8.04 -26.20
CA THR A 250 0.46 -9.37 -26.84
C THR A 250 1.87 -9.89 -27.17
N GLN A 251 2.78 -9.02 -27.53
CA GLN A 251 4.13 -9.39 -27.93
C GLN A 251 5.14 -8.30 -27.55
N VAL A 252 6.36 -8.73 -27.26
CA VAL A 252 7.51 -7.84 -27.01
C VAL A 252 8.68 -8.30 -27.89
N MET A 253 9.37 -7.35 -28.51
CA MET A 253 10.49 -7.64 -29.37
C MET A 253 11.57 -6.57 -29.27
N ARG A 254 12.78 -6.89 -29.71
CA ARG A 254 13.88 -5.96 -29.85
C ARG A 254 14.17 -5.74 -31.34
N ILE A 255 14.14 -4.49 -31.76
CA ILE A 255 14.45 -4.05 -33.13
C ILE A 255 15.47 -2.92 -33.03
N ASP A 256 16.62 -3.05 -33.68
CA ASP A 256 17.68 -2.04 -33.71
C ASP A 256 18.03 -1.48 -32.31
N GLU A 257 18.29 -2.37 -31.36
CA GLU A 257 18.61 -2.07 -29.94
C GLU A 257 17.44 -1.46 -29.12
N GLN A 258 16.32 -1.12 -29.74
CA GLN A 258 15.15 -0.58 -29.06
C GLN A 258 14.17 -1.69 -28.68
N LYS A 259 13.46 -1.52 -27.57
CA LYS A 259 12.39 -2.43 -27.13
C LYS A 259 11.06 -1.97 -27.72
N TRP A 260 10.30 -2.91 -28.26
CA TRP A 260 8.99 -2.67 -28.89
C TRP A 260 7.94 -3.55 -28.25
N LEU A 261 6.77 -2.98 -27.99
CA LEU A 261 5.61 -3.70 -27.43
C LEU A 261 4.41 -3.56 -28.37
N GLN A 262 3.78 -4.68 -28.68
CA GLN A 262 2.51 -4.69 -29.41
C GLN A 262 1.36 -4.58 -28.39
N ILE A 263 0.57 -3.50 -28.50
CA ILE A 263 -0.58 -3.22 -27.64
C ILE A 263 -1.80 -2.97 -28.52
N GLY A 264 -2.66 -3.97 -28.65
CA GLY A 264 -3.73 -3.97 -29.68
C GLY A 264 -3.11 -3.82 -31.07
N ASP A 265 -3.58 -2.84 -31.85
CA ASP A 265 -3.10 -2.57 -33.22
C ASP A 265 -1.88 -1.63 -33.27
N LYS A 266 -1.32 -1.23 -32.13
CA LYS A 266 -0.21 -0.27 -32.04
C LYS A 266 1.06 -0.92 -31.57
N ALA A 267 2.18 -0.62 -32.25
CA ALA A 267 3.53 -0.91 -31.79
C ALA A 267 4.10 0.31 -31.08
N ILE A 268 4.62 0.12 -29.89
CA ILE A 268 5.15 1.18 -29.03
C ILE A 268 6.64 0.94 -28.77
N GLU A 269 7.46 1.91 -29.11
CA GLU A 269 8.88 1.95 -28.82
C GLU A 269 9.14 2.45 -27.41
N THR A 270 10.09 1.83 -26.71
CA THR A 270 10.49 2.22 -25.35
C THR A 270 11.97 1.91 -25.10
N ASP A 271 12.58 2.68 -24.21
CA ASP A 271 13.94 2.40 -23.74
C ASP A 271 13.95 1.23 -22.74
N GLU A 272 12.92 1.19 -21.85
CA GLU A 272 12.85 0.16 -20.82
C GLU A 272 11.42 -0.30 -20.52
N ILE A 273 11.30 -1.55 -20.10
CA ILE A 273 10.06 -2.19 -19.70
C ILE A 273 10.14 -2.51 -18.21
N LEU A 274 9.19 -1.99 -17.43
CA LEU A 274 9.03 -2.35 -16.02
C LEU A 274 7.89 -3.35 -15.88
N VAL A 275 8.17 -4.52 -15.31
CA VAL A 275 7.15 -5.50 -14.94
C VAL A 275 6.79 -5.31 -13.46
N ALA A 276 5.60 -4.76 -13.22
CA ALA A 276 5.03 -4.51 -11.89
C ALA A 276 3.56 -4.98 -11.86
N PHE A 277 3.35 -6.19 -12.34
CA PHE A 277 2.04 -6.76 -12.67
C PHE A 277 1.36 -7.41 -11.47
N ALA A 278 2.10 -8.22 -10.71
CA ALA A 278 1.62 -8.97 -9.56
C ALA A 278 2.81 -9.50 -8.74
N GLN A 279 2.49 -10.01 -7.58
CA GLN A 279 3.43 -10.74 -6.74
C GLN A 279 3.01 -12.21 -6.63
N GLN A 280 3.97 -13.09 -6.42
CA GLN A 280 3.74 -14.50 -6.11
C GLN A 280 4.46 -14.89 -4.82
N PRO A 281 3.90 -15.81 -4.01
CA PRO A 281 4.51 -16.23 -2.76
C PRO A 281 5.93 -16.76 -2.93
N ASN A 282 6.81 -16.33 -2.06
CA ASN A 282 8.19 -16.83 -2.01
C ASN A 282 8.25 -18.14 -1.20
N ILE A 283 7.91 -19.26 -1.82
CA ILE A 283 7.74 -20.58 -1.17
C ILE A 283 8.52 -21.71 -1.82
N GLU A 284 9.17 -21.49 -2.97
CA GLU A 284 9.74 -22.57 -3.79
C GLU A 284 10.77 -23.44 -3.05
N PHE A 285 11.57 -22.84 -2.18
CA PHE A 285 12.66 -23.52 -1.48
C PHE A 285 12.27 -24.12 -0.12
N LEU A 286 11.01 -23.96 0.32
CA LEU A 286 10.59 -24.32 1.68
C LEU A 286 10.19 -25.79 1.84
N ASN A 287 10.06 -26.56 0.76
CA ASN A 287 9.56 -27.94 0.79
C ASN A 287 8.24 -28.08 1.58
N LEU A 288 7.28 -27.22 1.28
CA LEU A 288 5.99 -27.14 1.98
C LEU A 288 5.18 -28.44 1.86
N ALA A 289 5.33 -29.19 0.77
CA ALA A 289 4.67 -30.48 0.58
C ALA A 289 5.06 -31.47 1.66
N ALA A 290 6.34 -31.54 2.05
CA ALA A 290 6.81 -32.40 3.15
C ALA A 290 6.19 -32.00 4.49
N ALA A 291 5.84 -30.72 4.69
CA ALA A 291 5.17 -30.24 5.87
C ALA A 291 3.62 -30.41 5.83
N GLY A 292 3.06 -30.95 4.74
CA GLY A 292 1.60 -31.09 4.56
C GLY A 292 0.89 -29.76 4.33
N VAL A 293 1.61 -28.73 3.90
CA VAL A 293 1.06 -27.42 3.58
C VAL A 293 0.65 -27.39 2.11
N LYS A 294 -0.58 -26.93 1.84
CA LYS A 294 -1.14 -26.84 0.49
C LYS A 294 -1.19 -25.39 0.03
N TRP A 295 -1.04 -25.20 -1.27
CA TRP A 295 -1.20 -23.92 -1.96
C TRP A 295 -2.00 -24.12 -3.24
N TYR A 296 -2.62 -23.06 -3.74
CA TYR A 296 -3.43 -23.08 -4.96
C TYR A 296 -3.28 -21.77 -5.73
N GLN A 297 -3.08 -21.86 -7.05
CA GLN A 297 -2.93 -20.68 -7.93
C GLN A 297 -1.98 -19.60 -7.37
N ASN A 298 -0.79 -20.00 -6.97
CA ASN A 298 0.22 -19.12 -6.36
C ASN A 298 -0.23 -18.43 -5.06
N ARG A 299 -1.13 -19.04 -4.28
CA ARG A 299 -1.51 -18.59 -2.95
C ARG A 299 -1.36 -19.70 -1.94
N LEU A 300 -0.83 -19.36 -0.78
CA LEU A 300 -0.81 -20.27 0.34
C LEU A 300 -2.22 -20.36 0.94
N LEU A 301 -2.74 -21.58 1.11
CA LEU A 301 -4.07 -21.77 1.68
C LEU A 301 -4.02 -21.59 3.19
N VAL A 302 -4.63 -20.53 3.70
CA VAL A 302 -4.82 -20.26 5.13
C VAL A 302 -6.31 -20.10 5.46
N ASN A 303 -6.66 -20.43 6.70
CA ASN A 303 -7.98 -20.15 7.23
C ASN A 303 -8.08 -18.73 7.83
N ASP A 304 -9.24 -18.39 8.39
CA ASP A 304 -9.49 -17.10 9.05
C ASP A 304 -8.64 -16.85 10.31
N LYS A 305 -7.92 -17.86 10.81
CA LYS A 305 -6.97 -17.78 11.92
C LYS A 305 -5.52 -17.72 11.48
N LEU A 306 -5.29 -17.60 10.16
CA LEU A 306 -3.98 -17.60 9.50
C LEU A 306 -3.20 -18.91 9.65
N GLN A 307 -3.90 -20.04 9.95
CA GLN A 307 -3.33 -21.37 9.93
C GLN A 307 -3.35 -21.91 8.50
N THR A 308 -2.26 -22.57 8.10
CA THR A 308 -2.20 -23.35 6.87
C THR A 308 -2.98 -24.67 7.02
N THR A 309 -2.92 -25.55 6.03
CA THR A 309 -3.48 -26.91 6.15
C THR A 309 -2.75 -27.75 7.20
N ASN A 310 -1.54 -27.38 7.60
CA ASN A 310 -0.89 -27.92 8.80
C ASN A 310 -1.12 -26.97 9.98
N HIS A 311 -1.87 -27.41 10.99
CA HIS A 311 -2.25 -26.59 12.15
C HIS A 311 -1.09 -26.06 13.00
N ARG A 312 0.14 -26.54 12.81
CA ARG A 312 1.34 -26.04 13.46
C ARG A 312 2.03 -24.95 12.64
N ILE A 313 1.60 -24.70 11.40
CA ILE A 313 2.23 -23.74 10.48
C ILE A 313 1.22 -22.63 10.17
N TYR A 314 1.61 -21.41 10.51
CA TYR A 314 0.88 -20.17 10.26
C TYR A 314 1.58 -19.40 9.15
N ALA A 315 0.87 -18.45 8.54
CA ALA A 315 1.48 -17.58 7.54
C ALA A 315 0.88 -16.17 7.60
N CYS A 316 1.68 -15.15 7.25
CA CYS A 316 1.28 -13.76 7.23
C CYS A 316 2.04 -12.95 6.17
N GLY A 317 1.43 -11.84 5.74
CA GLY A 317 1.97 -10.95 4.71
C GLY A 317 1.87 -11.54 3.31
N ASP A 318 2.68 -11.07 2.39
CA ASP A 318 2.56 -11.34 0.96
C ASP A 318 2.64 -12.83 0.58
N VAL A 319 3.20 -13.66 1.46
CA VAL A 319 3.26 -15.12 1.24
C VAL A 319 1.88 -15.77 1.18
N ILE A 320 0.87 -15.19 1.81
CA ILE A 320 -0.51 -15.71 1.70
C ILE A 320 -1.25 -15.17 0.49
N GLY A 321 -0.66 -14.22 -0.21
CA GLY A 321 -1.29 -13.48 -1.31
C GLY A 321 -2.39 -12.53 -0.78
N GLY A 322 -2.69 -11.48 -1.47
CA GLY A 322 -3.68 -10.50 -1.05
C GLY A 322 -3.13 -9.09 -1.14
N TYR A 323 -2.98 -8.44 -0.01
CA TYR A 323 -2.52 -7.06 0.06
C TYR A 323 -1.01 -7.00 0.25
N ASP A 324 -0.32 -6.33 -0.67
CA ASP A 324 1.11 -6.00 -0.54
C ASP A 324 1.24 -4.68 0.26
N CYS A 325 0.95 -4.78 1.56
CA CYS A 325 0.95 -3.64 2.48
C CYS A 325 1.53 -4.03 3.84
N PRO A 326 2.58 -3.33 4.32
CA PRO A 326 3.26 -3.66 5.57
C PRO A 326 2.36 -3.62 6.82
N ASN A 327 1.44 -2.66 6.90
CA ASN A 327 0.51 -2.56 8.04
C ASN A 327 -0.46 -3.76 8.09
N ILE A 328 -0.91 -4.26 6.93
CA ILE A 328 -1.74 -5.46 6.84
C ILE A 328 -0.93 -6.68 7.25
N ALA A 329 0.30 -6.82 6.73
CA ALA A 329 1.21 -7.90 7.08
C ALA A 329 1.53 -7.94 8.59
N ASN A 330 1.73 -6.78 9.23
CA ASN A 330 1.94 -6.66 10.68
C ASN A 330 0.68 -7.03 11.47
N HIS A 331 -0.52 -6.65 10.98
CA HIS A 331 -1.78 -7.05 11.60
C HIS A 331 -1.97 -8.58 11.56
N GLU A 332 -1.70 -9.19 10.42
CA GLU A 332 -1.74 -10.64 10.25
C GLU A 332 -0.70 -11.33 11.14
N ALA A 333 0.54 -10.82 11.17
CA ALA A 333 1.61 -11.34 12.02
C ALA A 333 1.22 -11.35 13.50
N ARG A 334 0.56 -10.29 13.98
CA ARG A 334 0.05 -10.21 15.34
C ARG A 334 -0.99 -11.30 15.64
N ILE A 335 -1.94 -11.51 14.74
CA ILE A 335 -2.99 -12.53 14.92
C ILE A 335 -2.41 -13.94 14.82
N ALA A 336 -1.55 -14.20 13.80
CA ALA A 336 -0.88 -15.48 13.63
C ALA A 336 -0.01 -15.81 14.84
N LEU A 337 0.72 -14.83 15.39
CA LEU A 337 1.53 -14.99 16.59
C LEU A 337 0.67 -15.35 17.80
N GLN A 338 -0.40 -14.63 18.08
CA GLN A 338 -1.28 -14.91 19.20
C GLN A 338 -1.89 -16.32 19.09
N ASN A 339 -2.33 -16.69 17.89
CA ASN A 339 -2.91 -18.00 17.63
C ASN A 339 -1.88 -19.14 17.75
N SER A 340 -0.64 -18.89 17.35
CA SER A 340 0.44 -19.90 17.38
C SER A 340 1.01 -20.13 18.78
N LEU A 341 1.11 -19.08 19.60
CA LEU A 341 1.67 -19.16 20.95
C LEU A 341 0.65 -19.61 21.99
N PHE A 342 -0.61 -19.25 21.80
CA PHE A 342 -1.68 -19.56 22.75
C PHE A 342 -2.74 -20.50 22.14
N PHE A 343 -3.98 -20.03 22.01
CA PHE A 343 -5.06 -20.77 21.42
C PHE A 343 -5.52 -20.13 20.11
N PRO A 344 -5.78 -20.89 19.05
CA PRO A 344 -6.17 -20.37 17.74
C PRO A 344 -7.64 -19.93 17.72
N ILE A 345 -7.97 -18.88 18.44
CA ILE A 345 -9.33 -18.33 18.57
C ILE A 345 -9.51 -17.00 17.82
N ASN A 346 -8.43 -16.25 17.59
CA ASN A 346 -8.50 -14.94 16.96
C ASN A 346 -8.67 -15.07 15.44
N LYS A 347 -9.67 -14.38 14.89
CA LYS A 347 -9.91 -14.31 13.45
C LYS A 347 -9.36 -13.02 12.87
N VAL A 348 -8.76 -13.09 11.69
CA VAL A 348 -8.35 -11.91 10.95
C VAL A 348 -9.58 -11.19 10.40
N SER A 349 -9.58 -9.86 10.50
CA SER A 349 -10.57 -8.99 9.89
C SER A 349 -9.86 -7.81 9.25
N TYR A 350 -10.18 -7.55 8.00
CA TYR A 350 -9.58 -6.48 7.21
C TYR A 350 -10.45 -5.21 7.15
N GLN A 351 -11.68 -5.25 7.69
CA GLN A 351 -12.65 -4.16 7.57
C GLN A 351 -12.18 -2.83 8.14
N CYS A 352 -11.33 -2.86 9.16
CA CYS A 352 -10.86 -1.65 9.85
C CYS A 352 -9.40 -1.32 9.53
N ILE A 353 -8.79 -2.00 8.54
CA ILE A 353 -7.39 -1.78 8.20
C ILE A 353 -7.34 -0.85 7.00
N PRO A 354 -6.80 0.37 7.18
CA PRO A 354 -6.64 1.30 6.07
C PRO A 354 -5.46 0.88 5.18
N TRP A 355 -5.51 1.30 3.92
CA TRP A 355 -4.41 1.18 2.98
C TRP A 355 -4.38 2.39 2.05
N ALA A 356 -3.25 2.67 1.44
CA ALA A 356 -3.06 3.83 0.58
C ALA A 356 -2.25 3.50 -0.68
N ILE A 357 -2.40 4.35 -1.70
CA ILE A 357 -1.53 4.48 -2.86
C ILE A 357 -0.86 5.85 -2.72
N PHE A 358 0.46 5.87 -2.62
CA PHE A 358 1.24 7.08 -2.37
C PHE A 358 1.50 7.87 -3.66
N THR A 359 0.43 8.13 -4.39
CA THR A 359 0.40 9.12 -5.46
C THR A 359 0.35 10.54 -4.89
N ASN A 360 0.38 11.54 -5.73
CA ASN A 360 0.10 12.92 -5.35
C ASN A 360 -0.97 13.50 -6.31
N PRO A 361 -2.21 13.72 -5.81
CA PRO A 361 -2.66 13.50 -4.44
C PRO A 361 -2.72 12.03 -4.03
N ILE A 362 -2.62 11.76 -2.72
CA ILE A 362 -2.64 10.41 -2.14
C ILE A 362 -4.06 9.82 -2.25
N VAL A 363 -4.15 8.52 -2.54
CA VAL A 363 -5.39 7.76 -2.44
C VAL A 363 -5.37 6.90 -1.19
N ALA A 364 -6.40 6.97 -0.36
CA ALA A 364 -6.54 6.13 0.82
C ALA A 364 -7.94 5.52 0.93
N GLN A 365 -8.01 4.31 1.44
CA GLN A 365 -9.25 3.51 1.53
C GLN A 365 -9.30 2.76 2.86
N VAL A 366 -10.49 2.68 3.46
CA VAL A 366 -10.80 1.78 4.58
C VAL A 366 -12.24 1.30 4.49
N GLY A 367 -12.49 0.06 4.89
CA GLY A 367 -13.83 -0.53 4.89
C GLY A 367 -14.39 -0.77 3.50
N LEU A 368 -15.72 -0.68 3.37
CA LEU A 368 -16.44 -0.98 2.13
C LEU A 368 -16.41 0.19 1.15
N THR A 369 -16.28 -0.12 -0.14
CA THR A 369 -16.59 0.83 -1.23
C THR A 369 -18.10 1.04 -1.34
N GLU A 370 -18.55 2.07 -2.05
CA GLU A 370 -19.98 2.31 -2.30
C GLU A 370 -20.66 1.09 -2.92
N ALA A 371 -20.02 0.49 -3.95
CA ALA A 371 -20.56 -0.69 -4.64
C ALA A 371 -20.68 -1.90 -3.71
N GLN A 372 -19.68 -2.14 -2.87
CA GLN A 372 -19.70 -3.23 -1.89
C GLN A 372 -20.76 -3.00 -0.81
N ALA A 373 -20.89 -1.76 -0.32
CA ALA A 373 -21.90 -1.40 0.66
C ALA A 373 -23.32 -1.60 0.11
N ILE A 374 -23.59 -1.15 -1.11
CA ILE A 374 -24.90 -1.34 -1.78
C ILE A 374 -25.18 -2.83 -2.03
N SER A 375 -24.16 -3.63 -2.33
CA SER A 375 -24.31 -5.07 -2.52
C SER A 375 -24.60 -5.81 -1.22
N GLN A 376 -24.03 -5.36 -0.10
CA GLN A 376 -24.15 -6.00 1.21
C GLN A 376 -25.40 -5.53 1.98
N TYR A 377 -25.74 -4.24 1.82
CA TYR A 377 -26.91 -3.58 2.40
C TYR A 377 -27.80 -3.07 1.26
N ASN A 378 -29.07 -2.83 1.48
CA ASN A 378 -29.92 -2.26 0.43
C ASN A 378 -29.49 -0.83 0.08
N GLN A 379 -29.64 -0.45 -1.21
CA GLN A 379 -29.33 0.92 -1.67
C GLN A 379 -30.02 2.03 -0.86
N ASN A 380 -31.24 1.76 -0.38
CA ASN A 380 -32.00 2.72 0.43
C ASN A 380 -31.46 2.90 1.86
N GLU A 381 -30.61 1.98 2.34
CA GLU A 381 -30.00 2.03 3.67
C GLU A 381 -28.64 2.73 3.65
N VAL A 382 -27.99 2.76 2.49
CA VAL A 382 -26.67 3.34 2.30
C VAL A 382 -26.77 4.82 1.94
N VAL A 383 -26.04 5.64 2.69
CA VAL A 383 -25.90 7.08 2.43
C VAL A 383 -24.44 7.36 2.09
N VAL A 384 -24.23 8.04 0.97
CA VAL A 384 -22.90 8.43 0.51
C VAL A 384 -22.72 9.92 0.70
N LEU A 385 -21.72 10.30 1.46
CA LEU A 385 -21.37 11.69 1.78
C LEU A 385 -20.09 12.05 1.03
N ARG A 386 -20.02 13.24 0.44
CA ARG A 386 -18.91 13.69 -0.40
C ARG A 386 -18.53 15.12 -0.08
N GLN A 387 -17.24 15.40 0.10
CA GLN A 387 -16.73 16.74 0.23
C GLN A 387 -15.44 16.91 -0.56
N TYR A 388 -15.22 18.06 -1.14
CA TYR A 388 -14.08 18.34 -2.02
C TYR A 388 -13.02 19.14 -1.30
N PHE A 389 -11.74 18.82 -1.51
CA PHE A 389 -10.61 19.52 -0.90
C PHE A 389 -10.55 21.00 -1.23
N LYS A 390 -10.99 21.41 -2.42
CA LYS A 390 -11.06 22.82 -2.83
C LYS A 390 -11.87 23.71 -1.90
N THR A 391 -12.69 23.16 -0.99
CA THR A 391 -13.45 23.93 0.01
C THR A 391 -12.64 24.25 1.26
N LEU A 392 -11.50 23.64 1.45
CA LEU A 392 -10.64 23.81 2.62
C LEU A 392 -9.69 25.01 2.43
N ALA A 393 -9.59 25.85 3.46
CA ALA A 393 -8.64 26.96 3.45
C ALA A 393 -7.18 26.49 3.32
N VAL A 394 -6.78 25.41 4.01
CA VAL A 394 -5.44 24.83 3.92
C VAL A 394 -5.11 24.34 2.51
N ALA A 395 -6.08 23.72 1.84
CA ALA A 395 -5.90 23.24 0.46
C ALA A 395 -5.65 24.42 -0.52
N GLN A 396 -6.37 25.53 -0.32
CA GLN A 396 -6.15 26.76 -1.09
C GLN A 396 -4.78 27.38 -0.80
N LEU A 397 -4.38 27.43 0.47
CA LEU A 397 -3.09 27.99 0.89
C LEU A 397 -1.89 27.21 0.33
N GLN A 398 -2.03 25.89 0.18
CA GLN A 398 -0.95 25.01 -0.27
C GLN A 398 -1.05 24.61 -1.75
N ASP A 399 -2.03 25.18 -2.49
CA ASP A 399 -2.34 24.78 -3.87
C ASP A 399 -2.58 23.26 -4.05
N GLN A 400 -3.24 22.64 -3.04
CA GLN A 400 -3.57 21.22 -3.01
C GLN A 400 -5.09 21.01 -3.03
N THR A 401 -5.74 21.67 -3.98
CA THR A 401 -7.21 21.72 -4.10
C THR A 401 -7.82 20.49 -4.76
N THR A 402 -7.00 19.68 -5.43
CA THR A 402 -7.45 18.44 -6.08
C THR A 402 -7.73 17.38 -5.03
N GLY A 403 -8.98 16.92 -4.98
CA GLY A 403 -9.33 15.81 -4.10
C GLY A 403 -10.77 15.78 -3.65
N ILE A 404 -11.14 14.62 -3.11
CA ILE A 404 -12.46 14.30 -2.59
C ILE A 404 -12.33 13.39 -1.35
N CYS A 405 -13.15 13.66 -0.35
CA CYS A 405 -13.39 12.75 0.77
C CYS A 405 -14.81 12.17 0.62
N LYS A 406 -14.90 10.85 0.60
CA LYS A 406 -16.14 10.11 0.46
C LYS A 406 -16.32 9.21 1.68
N LEU A 407 -17.41 9.39 2.43
CA LEU A 407 -17.82 8.53 3.54
C LEU A 407 -19.06 7.72 3.13
N ILE A 408 -19.04 6.44 3.43
CA ILE A 408 -20.13 5.50 3.19
C ILE A 408 -20.71 5.10 4.54
N VAL A 409 -21.95 5.45 4.77
CA VAL A 409 -22.61 5.28 6.06
C VAL A 409 -24.00 4.67 5.91
N LEU A 410 -24.53 4.05 6.96
CA LEU A 410 -25.91 3.64 7.03
C LEU A 410 -26.82 4.80 7.50
N ASN A 411 -28.13 4.68 7.25
CA ASN A 411 -29.14 5.63 7.74
C ASN A 411 -29.08 5.81 9.27
N ASN A 412 -28.61 4.80 10.03
CA ASN A 412 -28.45 4.87 11.48
C ASN A 412 -27.16 5.58 11.92
N GLY A 413 -26.34 6.06 10.96
CA GLY A 413 -25.06 6.75 11.19
C GLY A 413 -23.85 5.84 11.37
N GLU A 414 -23.96 4.55 11.16
CA GLU A 414 -22.84 3.61 11.18
C GLU A 414 -21.93 3.85 9.97
N ILE A 415 -20.62 3.93 10.19
CA ILE A 415 -19.64 4.16 9.13
C ILE A 415 -19.22 2.78 8.59
N LEU A 416 -19.45 2.53 7.30
CA LEU A 416 -19.12 1.30 6.62
C LEU A 416 -17.75 1.36 5.94
N GLY A 417 -17.37 2.56 5.48
CA GLY A 417 -16.10 2.75 4.79
C GLY A 417 -15.86 4.21 4.43
N ALA A 418 -14.65 4.45 3.94
CA ALA A 418 -14.24 5.74 3.42
C ALA A 418 -13.23 5.57 2.30
N SER A 419 -13.31 6.46 1.31
CA SER A 419 -12.37 6.61 0.21
C SER A 419 -11.96 8.07 0.13
N ILE A 420 -10.67 8.36 0.20
CA ILE A 420 -10.12 9.71 0.15
C ILE A 420 -9.09 9.78 -0.96
N LEU A 421 -9.20 10.76 -1.83
CA LEU A 421 -8.15 11.18 -2.73
C LEU A 421 -7.84 12.63 -2.37
N GLY A 422 -6.61 12.92 -1.96
CA GLY A 422 -6.26 14.28 -1.51
C GLY A 422 -4.95 14.33 -0.73
N ALA A 423 -4.58 15.54 -0.36
CA ALA A 423 -3.43 15.74 0.54
C ALA A 423 -3.70 15.11 1.91
N GLU A 424 -2.68 14.51 2.51
CA GLU A 424 -2.74 13.87 3.84
C GLU A 424 -3.83 12.79 3.94
N ALA A 425 -4.24 12.19 2.82
CA ALA A 425 -5.29 11.17 2.82
C ALA A 425 -4.90 9.93 3.63
N ASP A 426 -3.61 9.56 3.66
CA ASP A 426 -3.02 8.47 4.43
C ASP A 426 -3.12 8.70 5.95
N GLU A 427 -3.00 9.95 6.41
CA GLU A 427 -3.20 10.31 7.81
C GLU A 427 -4.69 10.42 8.16
N LEU A 428 -5.48 11.04 7.29
CA LEU A 428 -6.90 11.23 7.49
C LEU A 428 -7.67 9.92 7.60
N ILE A 429 -7.32 8.93 6.78
CA ILE A 429 -8.00 7.64 6.75
C ILE A 429 -7.86 6.86 8.06
N ASN A 430 -6.78 7.08 8.82
CA ASN A 430 -6.55 6.43 10.12
C ASN A 430 -7.60 6.82 11.15
N LEU A 431 -8.10 8.07 11.14
CA LEU A 431 -9.20 8.51 12.00
C LEU A 431 -10.50 7.78 11.66
N VAL A 432 -10.78 7.57 10.38
CA VAL A 432 -11.97 6.83 9.96
C VAL A 432 -11.83 5.35 10.29
N ALA A 433 -10.63 4.76 10.11
CA ALA A 433 -10.35 3.38 10.50
C ALA A 433 -10.59 3.15 12.00
N LEU A 434 -10.14 4.09 12.85
CA LEU A 434 -10.40 4.07 14.28
C LEU A 434 -11.91 4.19 14.58
N ALA A 435 -12.62 5.08 13.88
CA ALA A 435 -14.06 5.25 14.05
C ALA A 435 -14.84 3.97 13.71
N ILE A 436 -14.48 3.29 12.61
CA ILE A 436 -15.08 2.00 12.22
C ILE A 436 -14.76 0.93 13.28
N ALA A 437 -13.49 0.80 13.69
CA ALA A 437 -13.04 -0.19 14.67
C ALA A 437 -13.74 -0.06 16.02
N GLN A 438 -14.00 1.17 16.46
CA GLN A 438 -14.69 1.50 17.71
C GLN A 438 -16.20 1.69 17.56
N LYS A 439 -16.75 1.44 16.35
CA LYS A 439 -18.18 1.62 16.04
C LYS A 439 -18.70 3.03 16.34
N ILE A 440 -17.83 4.01 16.17
CA ILE A 440 -18.17 5.43 16.33
C ILE A 440 -19.08 5.83 15.16
N LYS A 441 -20.17 6.52 15.45
CA LYS A 441 -21.12 6.95 14.42
C LYS A 441 -20.70 8.27 13.78
N VAL A 442 -21.15 8.51 12.55
CA VAL A 442 -20.78 9.65 11.72
C VAL A 442 -21.07 11.00 12.38
N HIS A 443 -22.09 11.11 13.23
CA HIS A 443 -22.38 12.36 13.94
C HIS A 443 -21.30 12.77 14.95
N HIS A 444 -20.52 11.81 15.47
CA HIS A 444 -19.36 12.12 16.29
C HIS A 444 -18.23 12.73 15.46
N LEU A 445 -18.02 12.27 14.22
CA LEU A 445 -17.08 12.92 13.29
C LEU A 445 -17.57 14.33 12.93
N ALA A 446 -18.88 14.52 12.77
CA ALA A 446 -19.46 15.83 12.53
C ALA A 446 -19.29 16.82 13.71
N SER A 447 -19.12 16.31 14.92
CA SER A 447 -18.88 17.12 16.14
C SER A 447 -17.41 17.38 16.44
N LEU A 448 -16.48 16.90 15.59
CA LEU A 448 -15.06 17.25 15.73
C LEU A 448 -14.87 18.76 15.60
N SER A 449 -13.92 19.27 16.37
CA SER A 449 -13.44 20.65 16.28
C SER A 449 -11.97 20.62 15.83
N PRO A 450 -11.72 20.37 14.54
CA PRO A 450 -10.36 20.28 14.03
C PRO A 450 -9.64 21.64 14.12
N ILE A 451 -8.33 21.58 14.14
CA ILE A 451 -7.50 22.80 14.07
C ILE A 451 -7.80 23.52 12.75
N TYR A 452 -7.92 24.84 12.78
CA TYR A 452 -8.11 25.67 11.61
C TYR A 452 -6.86 26.50 11.31
N PRO A 453 -6.34 26.51 10.05
CA PRO A 453 -6.74 25.68 8.93
C PRO A 453 -6.02 24.31 8.94
N SER A 454 -6.74 23.22 8.66
CA SER A 454 -6.16 21.89 8.55
C SER A 454 -6.91 20.97 7.58
N PHE A 455 -6.24 19.92 7.05
CA PHE A 455 -6.90 18.95 6.18
C PHE A 455 -7.94 18.09 6.95
N SER A 456 -7.82 17.94 8.25
CA SER A 456 -8.78 17.16 9.05
C SER A 456 -10.19 17.76 9.09
N GLU A 457 -10.35 19.05 8.72
CA GLU A 457 -11.67 19.66 8.55
C GLU A 457 -12.54 18.93 7.51
N ILE A 458 -11.92 18.28 6.50
CA ILE A 458 -12.66 17.56 5.46
C ILE A 458 -13.56 16.48 6.05
N LEU A 459 -13.08 15.76 7.08
CA LEU A 459 -13.83 14.68 7.73
C LEU A 459 -15.07 15.23 8.45
N ALA A 460 -14.91 16.31 9.21
CA ALA A 460 -16.01 16.98 9.91
C ALA A 460 -17.03 17.53 8.91
N GLN A 461 -16.57 18.23 7.86
CA GLN A 461 -17.44 18.79 6.82
C GLN A 461 -18.19 17.70 6.05
N THR A 462 -17.53 16.59 5.72
CA THR A 462 -18.19 15.44 5.06
C THR A 462 -19.24 14.83 5.96
N ALA A 463 -18.92 14.63 7.24
CA ALA A 463 -19.83 14.03 8.21
C ALA A 463 -21.05 14.93 8.52
N LEU A 464 -20.89 16.24 8.52
CA LEU A 464 -21.99 17.21 8.71
C LEU A 464 -23.10 17.05 7.67
N GLN A 465 -22.77 16.65 6.44
CA GLN A 465 -23.75 16.41 5.38
C GLN A 465 -24.78 15.35 5.78
N TRP A 466 -24.40 14.35 6.59
CA TRP A 466 -25.35 13.33 7.05
C TRP A 466 -26.47 13.95 7.88
N SER A 467 -26.15 14.84 8.80
CA SER A 467 -27.14 15.55 9.63
C SER A 467 -28.04 16.45 8.79
N GLN A 468 -27.46 17.16 7.81
CA GLN A 468 -28.18 18.02 6.88
C GLN A 468 -29.14 17.22 5.99
N GLN A 469 -28.67 16.10 5.40
CA GLN A 469 -29.52 15.24 4.56
C GLN A 469 -30.65 14.62 5.38
N ARG A 470 -30.39 14.21 6.62
CA ARG A 470 -31.41 13.67 7.52
C ARG A 470 -32.46 14.70 7.86
N LEU A 471 -32.05 15.95 8.16
CA LEU A 471 -32.96 17.06 8.41
C LEU A 471 -33.82 17.36 7.18
N ASN A 472 -33.17 17.41 5.98
CA ASN A 472 -33.87 17.71 4.73
C ASN A 472 -34.87 16.61 4.31
N ARG A 473 -34.67 15.39 4.71
CA ARG A 473 -35.57 14.24 4.42
C ARG A 473 -36.74 14.15 5.40
N ASN A 474 -36.65 14.78 6.58
CA ASN A 474 -37.66 14.69 7.62
C ASN A 474 -38.50 15.97 7.71
N ILE A 475 -39.56 16.01 6.88
CA ILE A 475 -40.50 17.16 6.79
C ILE A 475 -41.08 17.47 8.18
N ALA A 476 -41.50 16.47 8.96
CA ALA A 476 -42.08 16.68 10.28
C ALA A 476 -41.12 17.38 11.25
N THR A 477 -39.79 17.03 11.16
CA THR A 477 -38.76 17.71 11.96
C THR A 477 -38.56 19.15 11.51
N GLN A 478 -38.63 19.43 10.21
CA GLN A 478 -38.53 20.81 9.68
C GLN A 478 -39.71 21.67 10.17
N GLU A 479 -40.93 21.19 10.01
CA GLU A 479 -42.15 21.86 10.46
C GLU A 479 -42.14 22.10 11.98
N PHE A 480 -41.67 21.10 12.74
CA PHE A 480 -41.49 21.25 14.19
C PHE A 480 -40.50 22.38 14.53
N LEU A 481 -39.32 22.38 13.88
CA LEU A 481 -38.31 23.42 14.12
C LEU A 481 -38.80 24.81 13.73
N GLU A 482 -39.47 24.93 12.60
CA GLU A 482 -40.09 26.22 12.17
C GLU A 482 -41.11 26.70 13.19
N SER A 483 -42.03 25.84 13.63
CA SER A 483 -43.05 26.15 14.62
C SER A 483 -42.40 26.48 15.97
N PHE A 484 -41.39 25.74 16.39
CA PHE A 484 -40.65 25.99 17.63
C PHE A 484 -39.97 27.37 17.62
N PHE A 485 -39.28 27.72 16.52
CA PHE A 485 -38.62 29.03 16.41
C PHE A 485 -39.59 30.16 16.25
N LEU A 486 -40.74 29.93 15.60
CA LEU A 486 -41.83 30.91 15.54
C LEU A 486 -42.39 31.19 16.96
N PHE A 487 -42.69 30.13 17.71
CA PHE A 487 -43.10 30.24 19.11
C PHE A 487 -42.10 31.00 19.96
N ARG A 488 -40.79 30.62 19.88
CA ARG A 488 -39.72 31.25 20.66
C ARG A 488 -39.52 32.74 20.33
N ARG A 489 -39.69 33.15 19.06
CA ARG A 489 -39.62 34.57 18.66
C ARG A 489 -40.76 35.39 19.21
N ASN A 490 -41.91 34.76 19.39
CA ASN A 490 -43.11 35.44 19.93
C ASN A 490 -43.17 35.39 21.48
N TRP A 491 -42.24 34.66 22.10
CA TRP A 491 -42.16 34.58 23.56
C TRP A 491 -41.34 35.77 24.07
N ASN A 492 -42.06 36.80 24.53
CA ASN A 492 -41.44 37.93 25.23
C ASN A 492 -41.04 37.49 26.64
N PHE A 493 -39.74 37.50 26.94
CA PHE A 493 -39.20 37.43 28.29
C PHE A 493 -39.23 38.82 28.91
#